data_9dcd4d6c36fcab34cc382df4c13de929
#
_entry.id   9dcd4d6c36fcab34cc382df4c13de929
#
_cell.length_a   1.000
_cell.length_b   1.000
_cell.length_c   1.000
_cell.angle_alpha   90.00
_cell.angle_beta   90.00
_cell.angle_gamma   90.00
#
_symmetry.space_group_name_H-M   'P 1'
#
loop_
_entity.id
_entity.type
_entity.pdbx_description
1 polymer ?
#
loop_
_entity_poly.entity_id
_entity_poly.type
_entity_poly.pdbx_seq_one_letter_code
_entity_poly.pdbx_strand_id
1 'polypeptide(L)'
;MKYWKNGFYDEPVDGSVEITDEHYNQLLDGQSNGLLIVESKNGYPILVEYEYDIEEVRKMKISKIQIFDKSADVNSFKIKGESMWLDKSTRVGLFNSISIEKNAGKTHTILWYDAVKYVIPIPDALPMLNEIEMYALNCYNVTQSHIAAVRSLQTIEEIENYDYTVGYPVKLSFPG
;
A
#
# COMPACT_ATOMS: atom_id res chain seq x y z
N MET A 1 22.55 24.27 -30.65
CA MET A 1 22.36 25.28 -29.58
C MET A 1 20.92 25.34 -29.18
N LYS A 2 20.61 25.43 -27.89
CA LYS A 2 19.26 25.50 -27.31
C LYS A 2 19.17 26.73 -26.42
N TYR A 3 17.94 27.12 -26.12
CA TYR A 3 17.63 28.25 -25.22
C TYR A 3 16.80 27.74 -24.05
N TRP A 4 17.04 28.27 -22.84
CA TRP A 4 16.34 27.87 -21.62
C TRP A 4 15.62 29.06 -20.99
N LYS A 5 14.33 28.85 -20.68
CA LYS A 5 13.51 29.71 -19.80
C LYS A 5 12.35 28.87 -19.27
N ASN A 6 12.48 28.28 -18.10
CA ASN A 6 11.48 27.35 -17.56
C ASN A 6 11.12 26.18 -18.50
N GLY A 7 12.01 25.90 -19.48
CA GLY A 7 11.84 24.89 -20.51
C GLY A 7 12.86 25.10 -21.62
N PHE A 8 12.94 24.14 -22.56
CA PHE A 8 13.89 24.20 -23.68
C PHE A 8 13.21 24.71 -24.93
N TYR A 9 13.90 25.58 -25.69
CA TYR A 9 13.44 26.17 -26.93
C TYR A 9 14.54 26.03 -28.01
N ASP A 10 14.12 25.91 -29.25
CA ASP A 10 15.02 25.86 -30.43
C ASP A 10 15.42 27.25 -30.88
N GLU A 11 14.64 28.28 -30.58
CA GLU A 11 14.87 29.66 -30.90
C GLU A 11 14.91 30.54 -29.64
N PRO A 12 15.63 31.67 -29.64
CA PRO A 12 15.66 32.56 -28.48
C PRO A 12 14.28 33.14 -28.19
N VAL A 13 13.87 33.09 -26.93
CA VAL A 13 12.69 33.75 -26.37
C VAL A 13 13.12 34.84 -25.38
N ASP A 14 12.27 35.84 -25.18
CA ASP A 14 12.60 36.96 -24.29
C ASP A 14 12.96 36.47 -22.88
N GLY A 15 14.16 36.86 -22.42
CA GLY A 15 14.72 36.45 -21.12
C GLY A 15 15.25 35.00 -21.07
N SER A 16 15.39 34.32 -22.21
CA SER A 16 16.06 33.00 -22.26
C SER A 16 17.58 33.13 -22.21
N VAL A 17 18.24 32.09 -21.70
CA VAL A 17 19.71 31.93 -21.74
C VAL A 17 20.07 30.87 -22.78
N GLU A 18 21.13 31.14 -23.52
CA GLU A 18 21.67 30.20 -24.49
C GLU A 18 22.45 29.08 -23.78
N ILE A 19 22.24 27.83 -24.19
CA ILE A 19 22.95 26.65 -23.70
C ILE A 19 23.52 25.83 -24.85
N THR A 20 24.64 25.15 -24.60
CA THR A 20 25.22 24.25 -25.57
C THR A 20 24.41 22.96 -25.73
N ASP A 21 24.53 22.31 -26.89
CA ASP A 21 23.88 21.00 -27.09
C ASP A 21 24.41 19.94 -26.13
N GLU A 22 25.70 20.04 -25.75
CA GLU A 22 26.31 19.18 -24.74
C GLU A 22 25.64 19.35 -23.37
N HIS A 23 25.48 20.60 -22.90
CA HIS A 23 24.83 20.89 -21.64
C HIS A 23 23.33 20.50 -21.66
N TYR A 24 22.64 20.74 -22.77
CA TYR A 24 21.27 20.27 -22.96
C TYR A 24 21.15 18.77 -22.78
N ASN A 25 22.04 17.97 -23.40
CA ASN A 25 22.03 16.52 -23.26
C ASN A 25 22.37 16.09 -21.84
N GLN A 26 23.31 16.74 -21.16
CA GLN A 26 23.62 16.47 -19.74
C GLN A 26 22.39 16.71 -18.82
N LEU A 27 21.64 17.78 -19.07
CA LEU A 27 20.41 18.09 -18.31
C LEU A 27 19.33 17.02 -18.51
N LEU A 28 19.12 16.58 -19.75
CA LEU A 28 18.14 15.52 -20.05
C LEU A 28 18.56 14.17 -19.46
N ASP A 29 19.85 13.85 -19.53
CA ASP A 29 20.41 12.62 -18.95
C ASP A 29 20.26 12.63 -17.42
N GLY A 30 20.61 13.75 -16.77
CA GLY A 30 20.39 13.92 -15.33
C GLY A 30 18.92 13.83 -14.95
N GLN A 31 18.01 14.42 -15.72
CA GLN A 31 16.57 14.32 -15.49
C GLN A 31 16.07 12.87 -15.62
N SER A 32 16.57 12.12 -16.58
CA SER A 32 16.24 10.70 -16.75
C SER A 32 16.73 9.84 -15.58
N ASN A 33 17.76 10.30 -14.86
CA ASN A 33 18.31 9.69 -13.65
C ASN A 33 17.69 10.24 -12.35
N GLY A 34 16.57 11.00 -12.43
CA GLY A 34 15.80 11.45 -11.27
C GLY A 34 16.20 12.81 -10.70
N LEU A 35 17.14 13.54 -11.35
CA LEU A 35 17.46 14.91 -10.96
C LEU A 35 16.43 15.90 -11.51
N LEU A 36 16.29 17.05 -10.86
CA LEU A 36 15.47 18.15 -11.34
C LEU A 36 16.31 19.17 -12.10
N ILE A 37 15.77 19.66 -13.20
CA ILE A 37 16.32 20.82 -13.91
C ILE A 37 15.67 22.06 -13.30
N VAL A 38 16.48 22.92 -12.67
CA VAL A 38 16.01 24.17 -12.08
C VAL A 38 16.82 25.36 -12.62
N GLU A 39 16.23 26.54 -12.52
CA GLU A 39 16.92 27.78 -12.87
C GLU A 39 17.82 28.22 -11.73
N SER A 40 19.12 28.42 -12.03
CA SER A 40 20.08 29.02 -11.08
C SER A 40 19.84 30.53 -10.93
N LYS A 41 20.51 31.16 -9.96
CA LYS A 41 20.41 32.62 -9.70
C LYS A 41 20.72 33.49 -10.92
N ASN A 42 21.43 32.98 -11.90
CA ASN A 42 21.79 33.69 -13.14
C ASN A 42 20.88 33.30 -14.33
N GLY A 43 19.79 32.60 -14.11
CA GLY A 43 18.89 32.15 -15.18
C GLY A 43 19.36 30.90 -15.93
N TYR A 44 20.53 30.33 -15.57
CA TYR A 44 21.11 29.17 -16.25
C TYR A 44 20.54 27.87 -15.67
N PRO A 45 20.14 26.87 -16.51
CA PRO A 45 19.60 25.61 -15.99
C PRO A 45 20.71 24.77 -15.35
N ILE A 46 20.40 24.22 -14.18
CA ILE A 46 21.28 23.30 -13.44
C ILE A 46 20.49 22.08 -12.98
N LEU A 47 21.20 20.98 -12.72
CA LEU A 47 20.63 19.79 -12.09
C LEU A 47 20.73 19.91 -10.58
N VAL A 48 19.64 19.57 -9.90
CA VAL A 48 19.61 19.45 -8.44
C VAL A 48 18.92 18.14 -8.03
N GLU A 49 19.29 17.60 -6.90
CA GLU A 49 18.56 16.50 -6.30
C GLU A 49 17.17 16.97 -5.85
N TYR A 50 16.17 16.10 -5.99
CA TYR A 50 14.84 16.38 -5.43
C TYR A 50 14.89 16.22 -3.92
N GLU A 51 14.77 17.29 -3.18
CA GLU A 51 14.64 17.25 -1.73
C GLU A 51 13.17 17.04 -1.38
N TYR A 52 12.85 15.83 -0.89
CA TYR A 52 11.49 15.53 -0.41
C TYR A 52 11.19 16.32 0.85
N ASP A 53 10.01 16.89 0.91
CA ASP A 53 9.46 17.38 2.17
C ASP A 53 9.12 16.20 3.09
N ILE A 54 9.37 16.34 4.38
CA ILE A 54 9.10 15.30 5.38
C ILE A 54 7.64 14.82 5.34
N GLU A 55 6.70 15.71 5.03
CA GLU A 55 5.28 15.34 4.92
C GLU A 55 4.98 14.51 3.67
N GLU A 56 5.71 14.72 2.58
CA GLU A 56 5.61 13.86 1.38
C GLU A 56 6.12 12.45 1.67
N VAL A 57 7.30 12.33 2.31
CA VAL A 57 7.86 11.04 2.72
C VAL A 57 6.93 10.33 3.69
N ARG A 58 6.35 11.05 4.64
CA ARG A 58 5.35 10.54 5.60
C ARG A 58 4.12 9.98 4.89
N LYS A 59 3.54 10.72 3.95
CA LYS A 59 2.39 10.27 3.15
C LYS A 59 2.72 9.02 2.33
N MET A 60 3.90 8.99 1.69
CA MET A 60 4.35 7.81 0.95
C MET A 60 4.49 6.58 1.86
N LYS A 61 5.07 6.74 3.05
CA LYS A 61 5.22 5.63 4.00
C LYS A 61 3.86 5.12 4.48
N ILE A 62 2.94 6.02 4.83
CA ILE A 62 1.56 5.65 5.22
C ILE A 62 0.84 4.93 4.09
N SER A 63 1.00 5.36 2.85
CA SER A 63 0.45 4.66 1.68
C SER A 63 1.00 3.23 1.56
N LYS A 64 2.31 3.02 1.76
CA LYS A 64 2.93 1.69 1.78
C LYS A 64 2.34 0.80 2.88
N ILE A 65 2.13 1.33 4.08
CA ILE A 65 1.48 0.61 5.20
C ILE A 65 0.06 0.18 4.81
N GLN A 66 -0.72 1.08 4.21
CA GLN A 66 -2.09 0.79 3.78
C GLN A 66 -2.17 -0.24 2.64
N ILE A 67 -1.17 -0.26 1.75
CA ILE A 67 -1.05 -1.28 0.70
C ILE A 67 -0.69 -2.63 1.33
N PHE A 68 0.26 -2.65 2.27
CA PHE A 68 0.66 -3.86 2.98
C PHE A 68 -0.51 -4.46 3.78
N ASP A 69 -1.29 -3.64 4.48
CA ASP A 69 -2.51 -4.05 5.17
C ASP A 69 -3.51 -4.81 4.27
N LYS A 70 -3.60 -4.42 2.99
CA LYS A 70 -4.47 -5.05 2.00
C LYS A 70 -3.85 -6.26 1.30
N SER A 71 -2.57 -6.51 1.50
CA SER A 71 -1.85 -7.61 0.85
C SER A 71 -2.21 -8.97 1.46
N ALA A 72 -1.89 -10.03 0.74
CA ALA A 72 -2.02 -11.40 1.24
C ALA A 72 -1.06 -11.69 2.42
N ASP A 73 -0.07 -10.82 2.66
CA ASP A 73 0.80 -10.96 3.83
C ASP A 73 0.06 -10.67 5.14
N VAL A 74 -0.95 -9.82 5.10
CA VAL A 74 -1.84 -9.50 6.24
C VAL A 74 -3.19 -10.18 6.07
N ASN A 75 -3.87 -9.94 4.96
CA ASN A 75 -5.24 -10.37 4.71
C ASN A 75 -5.27 -11.77 4.05
N SER A 76 -4.97 -12.79 4.82
CA SER A 76 -5.16 -14.18 4.40
C SER A 76 -5.29 -15.12 5.58
N PHE A 77 -6.02 -16.21 5.37
CA PHE A 77 -6.07 -17.40 6.23
C PHE A 77 -6.13 -18.65 5.35
N LYS A 78 -6.01 -19.83 5.96
CA LYS A 78 -6.07 -21.09 5.23
C LYS A 78 -7.26 -21.94 5.66
N ILE A 79 -7.90 -22.60 4.68
CA ILE A 79 -8.80 -23.73 4.90
C ILE A 79 -8.29 -24.90 4.05
N LYS A 80 -8.06 -26.07 4.64
CA LYS A 80 -7.47 -27.25 3.96
C LYS A 80 -6.15 -26.95 3.24
N GLY A 81 -5.35 -26.01 3.77
CA GLY A 81 -4.10 -25.60 3.15
C GLY A 81 -4.21 -24.52 2.07
N GLU A 82 -5.40 -24.27 1.52
CA GLU A 82 -5.65 -23.24 0.53
C GLU A 82 -5.81 -21.87 1.16
N SER A 83 -5.09 -20.88 0.61
CA SER A 83 -5.13 -19.49 1.09
C SER A 83 -6.34 -18.75 0.53
N MET A 84 -7.04 -18.04 1.39
CA MET A 84 -8.19 -17.22 1.02
C MET A 84 -8.33 -16.00 1.92
N TRP A 85 -9.18 -15.06 1.50
CA TRP A 85 -9.61 -13.94 2.33
C TRP A 85 -11.09 -13.65 2.10
N LEU A 86 -11.79 -13.38 3.19
CA LEU A 86 -13.17 -12.94 3.17
C LEU A 86 -13.21 -11.47 3.64
N ASP A 87 -13.69 -10.56 2.81
CA ASP A 87 -13.89 -9.18 3.21
C ASP A 87 -14.95 -9.06 4.33
N LYS A 88 -15.01 -7.89 4.97
CA LYS A 88 -15.91 -7.68 6.11
C LYS A 88 -17.37 -7.90 5.74
N SER A 89 -17.82 -7.47 4.58
CA SER A 89 -19.22 -7.60 4.15
C SER A 89 -19.58 -9.07 3.92
N THR A 90 -18.68 -9.82 3.32
CA THR A 90 -18.81 -11.26 3.12
C THR A 90 -18.86 -12.00 4.46
N ARG A 91 -17.97 -11.69 5.41
CA ARG A 91 -17.97 -12.31 6.74
C ARG A 91 -19.28 -12.07 7.48
N VAL A 92 -19.77 -10.81 7.50
CA VAL A 92 -21.04 -10.45 8.14
C VAL A 92 -22.23 -11.15 7.46
N GLY A 93 -22.24 -11.17 6.13
CA GLY A 93 -23.27 -11.87 5.35
C GLY A 93 -23.32 -13.36 5.64
N LEU A 94 -22.15 -14.02 5.65
CA LEU A 94 -22.04 -15.45 5.97
C LEU A 94 -22.47 -15.74 7.40
N PHE A 95 -22.04 -14.95 8.37
CA PHE A 95 -22.44 -15.13 9.78
C PHE A 95 -23.95 -15.11 9.94
N ASN A 96 -24.62 -14.13 9.32
CA ASN A 96 -26.08 -14.01 9.34
C ASN A 96 -26.75 -15.21 8.65
N SER A 97 -26.31 -15.57 7.45
CA SER A 97 -26.88 -16.69 6.67
C SER A 97 -26.72 -18.02 7.41
N ILE A 98 -25.54 -18.30 7.95
CA ILE A 98 -25.25 -19.53 8.69
C ILE A 98 -26.06 -19.59 10.00
N SER A 99 -26.26 -18.44 10.66
CA SER A 99 -27.11 -18.36 11.84
C SER A 99 -28.58 -18.71 11.51
N ILE A 100 -29.10 -18.27 10.37
CA ILE A 100 -30.43 -18.65 9.86
C ILE A 100 -30.47 -20.15 9.54
N GLU A 101 -29.48 -20.69 8.86
CA GLU A 101 -29.38 -22.12 8.56
C GLU A 101 -29.36 -22.97 9.82
N LYS A 102 -28.60 -22.56 10.83
CA LYS A 102 -28.59 -23.20 12.17
C LYS A 102 -29.99 -23.24 12.80
N ASN A 103 -30.69 -22.10 12.79
CA ASN A 103 -32.01 -21.99 13.34
C ASN A 103 -33.06 -22.84 12.56
N ALA A 104 -32.82 -23.07 11.27
CA ALA A 104 -33.60 -23.95 10.42
C ALA A 104 -33.24 -25.44 10.57
N GLY A 105 -32.35 -25.80 11.50
CA GLY A 105 -31.96 -27.18 11.78
C GLY A 105 -30.97 -27.79 10.78
N LYS A 106 -30.35 -26.99 9.95
CA LYS A 106 -29.28 -27.50 9.08
C LYS A 106 -28.01 -27.83 9.87
N THR A 107 -27.31 -28.85 9.47
CA THR A 107 -26.06 -29.30 10.12
C THR A 107 -24.79 -28.77 9.44
N HIS A 108 -24.88 -28.42 8.16
CA HIS A 108 -23.76 -27.96 7.36
C HIS A 108 -24.14 -26.71 6.58
N THR A 109 -23.16 -25.87 6.33
CA THR A 109 -23.22 -24.75 5.39
C THR A 109 -22.26 -24.94 4.22
N ILE A 110 -22.44 -24.15 3.18
CA ILE A 110 -21.59 -24.16 1.99
C ILE A 110 -20.94 -22.80 1.82
N LEU A 111 -19.60 -22.79 1.83
CA LEU A 111 -18.78 -21.63 1.43
C LEU A 111 -18.25 -21.89 0.04
N TRP A 112 -18.43 -20.94 -0.86
CA TRP A 112 -17.77 -20.90 -2.16
C TRP A 112 -16.64 -19.87 -2.15
N TYR A 113 -15.46 -20.29 -2.60
CA TYR A 113 -14.33 -19.40 -2.80
C TYR A 113 -13.56 -19.83 -4.06
N ASP A 114 -13.36 -18.91 -4.99
CA ASP A 114 -12.69 -19.17 -6.30
C ASP A 114 -13.19 -20.43 -7.01
N ALA A 115 -14.53 -20.55 -7.14
CA ALA A 115 -15.23 -21.70 -7.71
C ALA A 115 -15.02 -23.03 -6.97
N VAL A 116 -14.32 -23.05 -5.82
CA VAL A 116 -14.17 -24.23 -4.97
C VAL A 116 -15.25 -24.23 -3.90
N LYS A 117 -15.87 -25.40 -3.73
CA LYS A 117 -16.94 -25.63 -2.74
C LYS A 117 -16.37 -26.21 -1.46
N TYR A 118 -16.59 -25.51 -0.36
CA TYR A 118 -16.29 -25.98 1.00
C TYR A 118 -17.60 -26.31 1.72
N VAL A 119 -17.74 -27.56 2.17
CA VAL A 119 -18.87 -27.98 3.01
C VAL A 119 -18.36 -28.01 4.45
N ILE A 120 -18.90 -27.15 5.31
CA ILE A 120 -18.39 -26.93 6.68
C ILE A 120 -19.52 -27.22 7.66
N PRO A 121 -19.29 -28.02 8.73
CA PRO A 121 -20.27 -28.16 9.80
C PRO A 121 -20.60 -26.80 10.43
N ILE A 122 -21.87 -26.51 10.65
CA ILE A 122 -22.31 -25.22 11.24
C ILE A 122 -21.68 -24.97 12.62
N PRO A 123 -21.51 -25.98 13.50
CA PRO A 123 -20.79 -25.79 14.77
C PRO A 123 -19.36 -25.27 14.61
N ASP A 124 -18.69 -25.57 13.49
CA ASP A 124 -17.32 -25.14 13.22
C ASP A 124 -17.29 -23.81 12.43
N ALA A 125 -18.26 -23.60 11.54
CA ALA A 125 -18.31 -22.43 10.64
C ALA A 125 -18.50 -21.10 11.40
N LEU A 126 -19.34 -21.05 12.42
CA LEU A 126 -19.58 -19.83 13.22
C LEU A 126 -18.37 -19.44 14.07
N PRO A 127 -17.73 -20.36 14.83
CA PRO A 127 -16.48 -20.06 15.52
C PRO A 127 -15.37 -19.62 14.55
N MET A 128 -15.21 -20.31 13.42
CA MET A 128 -14.23 -19.92 12.38
C MET A 128 -14.43 -18.46 11.93
N LEU A 129 -15.65 -18.05 11.62
CA LEU A 129 -15.94 -16.67 11.22
C LEU A 129 -15.63 -15.66 12.34
N ASN A 130 -15.90 -16.01 13.61
CA ASN A 130 -15.54 -15.18 14.75
C ASN A 130 -14.01 -15.03 14.88
N GLU A 131 -13.25 -16.10 14.72
CA GLU A 131 -11.78 -16.07 14.75
C GLU A 131 -11.22 -15.21 13.61
N ILE A 132 -11.77 -15.32 12.39
CA ILE A 132 -11.38 -14.50 11.26
C ILE A 132 -11.69 -13.01 11.52
N GLU A 133 -12.84 -12.68 12.12
CA GLU A 133 -13.18 -11.30 12.46
C GLU A 133 -12.24 -10.73 13.53
N MET A 134 -11.90 -11.50 14.55
CA MET A 134 -10.94 -11.10 15.59
C MET A 134 -9.54 -10.92 15.02
N TYR A 135 -9.12 -11.82 14.11
CA TYR A 135 -7.86 -11.68 13.38
C TYR A 135 -7.84 -10.38 12.58
N ALA A 136 -8.88 -10.11 11.79
CA ALA A 136 -8.97 -8.90 10.97
C ALA A 136 -8.95 -7.62 11.84
N LEU A 137 -9.63 -7.62 12.97
CA LEU A 137 -9.60 -6.50 13.93
C LEU A 137 -8.19 -6.28 14.49
N ASN A 138 -7.50 -7.34 14.85
CA ASN A 138 -6.13 -7.26 15.36
C ASN A 138 -5.17 -6.73 14.29
N CYS A 139 -5.26 -7.20 13.03
CA CYS A 139 -4.49 -6.67 11.91
C CYS A 139 -4.75 -5.17 11.73
N TYR A 140 -6.01 -4.75 11.72
CA TYR A 140 -6.37 -3.34 11.63
C TYR A 140 -5.76 -2.50 12.76
N ASN A 141 -5.80 -2.98 14.00
CA ASN A 141 -5.21 -2.28 15.13
C ASN A 141 -3.68 -2.12 14.99
N VAL A 142 -2.99 -3.15 14.51
CA VAL A 142 -1.54 -3.08 14.22
C VAL A 142 -1.27 -2.06 13.13
N THR A 143 -2.00 -2.10 12.03
CA THR A 143 -1.90 -1.11 10.94
C THR A 143 -2.09 0.32 11.45
N GLN A 144 -3.11 0.58 12.29
CA GLN A 144 -3.33 1.92 12.86
C GLN A 144 -2.20 2.33 13.80
N SER A 145 -1.62 1.39 14.56
CA SER A 145 -0.46 1.65 15.42
C SER A 145 0.77 2.04 14.60
N HIS A 146 1.04 1.37 13.47
CA HIS A 146 2.11 1.74 12.56
C HIS A 146 1.89 3.14 11.95
N ILE A 147 0.67 3.44 11.51
CA ILE A 147 0.34 4.78 10.98
C ILE A 147 0.56 5.86 12.05
N ALA A 148 0.13 5.61 13.28
CA ALA A 148 0.32 6.54 14.39
C ALA A 148 1.82 6.73 14.72
N ALA A 149 2.60 5.65 14.72
CA ALA A 149 4.04 5.71 14.92
C ALA A 149 4.72 6.56 13.84
N VAL A 150 4.46 6.28 12.55
CA VAL A 150 5.03 7.06 11.43
C VAL A 150 4.67 8.54 11.50
N ARG A 151 3.45 8.87 11.96
CA ARG A 151 3.03 10.27 12.17
C ARG A 151 3.82 10.99 13.27
N SER A 152 4.38 10.27 14.23
CA SER A 152 5.14 10.83 15.35
C SER A 152 6.64 11.00 15.06
N LEU A 153 7.19 10.35 14.03
CA LEU A 153 8.59 10.43 13.65
C LEU A 153 8.94 11.85 13.16
N GLN A 154 10.15 12.32 13.49
CA GLN A 154 10.55 13.71 13.26
C GLN A 154 11.55 13.90 12.13
N THR A 155 12.15 12.82 11.63
CA THR A 155 13.14 12.88 10.55
C THR A 155 12.77 11.99 9.38
N ILE A 156 13.22 12.35 8.18
CA ILE A 156 13.04 11.54 6.96
C ILE A 156 13.68 10.17 7.16
N GLU A 157 14.89 10.12 7.72
CA GLU A 157 15.62 8.87 7.97
C GLU A 157 14.83 7.90 8.88
N GLU A 158 14.24 8.40 9.97
CA GLU A 158 13.39 7.58 10.84
C GLU A 158 12.18 7.03 10.09
N ILE A 159 11.53 7.85 9.25
CA ILE A 159 10.36 7.45 8.47
C ILE A 159 10.75 6.38 7.44
N GLU A 160 11.85 6.57 6.73
CA GLU A 160 12.31 5.64 5.70
C GLU A 160 12.71 4.29 6.29
N ASN A 161 13.40 4.29 7.43
CA ASN A 161 13.86 3.08 8.11
C ASN A 161 12.78 2.40 8.96
N TYR A 162 11.59 3.00 9.11
CA TYR A 162 10.52 2.41 9.91
C TYR A 162 10.00 1.10 9.31
N ASP A 163 10.13 0.00 10.07
CA ASP A 163 9.61 -1.32 9.68
C ASP A 163 8.15 -1.48 10.14
N TYR A 164 7.25 -1.52 9.18
CA TYR A 164 5.81 -1.71 9.39
C TYR A 164 5.34 -3.15 9.10
N THR A 165 6.26 -4.07 8.82
CA THR A 165 5.88 -5.44 8.46
C THR A 165 5.73 -6.36 9.67
N VAL A 166 6.09 -5.88 10.86
CA VAL A 166 6.12 -6.63 12.11
C VAL A 166 4.88 -6.41 12.97
N GLY A 167 4.68 -7.27 13.96
CA GLY A 167 3.62 -7.11 14.96
C GLY A 167 2.24 -7.62 14.55
N TYR A 168 2.05 -8.04 13.30
CA TYR A 168 0.79 -8.65 12.86
C TYR A 168 0.59 -10.03 13.48
N PRO A 169 -0.66 -10.43 13.74
CA PRO A 169 -0.95 -11.73 14.34
C PRO A 169 -0.57 -12.88 13.40
N VAL A 170 -0.31 -14.04 13.99
CA VAL A 170 -0.07 -15.27 13.22
C VAL A 170 -1.31 -15.61 12.39
N LYS A 171 -1.10 -15.96 11.12
CA LYS A 171 -2.19 -16.30 10.20
C LYS A 171 -2.97 -17.52 10.68
N LEU A 172 -4.28 -17.46 10.54
CA LEU A 172 -5.17 -18.55 10.90
C LEU A 172 -5.08 -19.69 9.88
N SER A 173 -5.26 -20.91 10.39
CA SER A 173 -5.33 -22.12 9.57
C SER A 173 -6.41 -23.05 10.14
N PHE A 174 -7.41 -23.36 9.33
CA PHE A 174 -8.53 -24.22 9.71
C PHE A 174 -8.40 -25.59 9.03
N PRO A 175 -8.62 -26.66 9.78
CA PRO A 175 -8.82 -27.99 9.18
C PRO A 175 -10.07 -27.94 8.30
N GLY A 176 -10.14 -28.81 7.37
CA GLY A 176 -11.30 -28.89 6.48
C GLY A 176 -12.22 -30.04 6.82
#